data_ebe1660f1f31648e600123eea4ee4dc4
#
_entry.id   ebe1660f1f31648e600123eea4ee4dc4
#
_cell.length_a   1.000
_cell.length_b   1.000
_cell.length_c   1.000
_cell.angle_alpha   90.00
_cell.angle_beta   90.00
_cell.angle_gamma   90.00
#
_symmetry.space_group_name_H-M   'P 1'
#
loop_
_entity.id
_entity.type
_entity.pdbx_description
1 polymer ?
#
loop_
_entity_poly.entity_id
_entity_poly.type
_entity_poly.pdbx_seq_one_letter_code
_entity_poly.pdbx_strand_id
1 'polypeptide(L)'
;MGLSSKMLLRDLRMFGLLFESLALRDLEIYAESMEGELYHYQDYDGDDFDAVIQTPDDGWSAFEVKLDPGQVDEAAATLVRIAAKFKHNPPTSLAVIVGKSGLAYRRKEDGVYVLPLTCLYA
;
A
#
# COMPACT_ATOMS: atom_id res chain seq x y z
N MET A 1 -28.55 7.07 22.71
CA MET A 1 -28.49 7.26 21.34
C MET A 1 -27.12 6.91 20.79
N GLY A 2 -26.94 5.82 20.24
CA GLY A 2 -25.71 5.38 19.64
C GLY A 2 -25.98 4.63 18.36
N LEU A 3 -24.99 4.54 17.52
CA LEU A 3 -25.03 3.66 16.37
C LEU A 3 -25.05 2.22 16.87
N SER A 4 -25.84 1.36 16.24
CA SER A 4 -25.76 -0.06 16.52
C SER A 4 -24.36 -0.56 16.11
N SER A 5 -23.92 -1.67 16.70
CA SER A 5 -22.64 -2.27 16.36
C SER A 5 -22.54 -2.59 14.87
N LYS A 6 -23.65 -3.02 14.26
CA LYS A 6 -23.70 -3.30 12.82
C LYS A 6 -23.50 -2.06 11.98
N MET A 7 -24.13 -0.94 12.36
CA MET A 7 -23.99 0.32 11.63
C MET A 7 -22.57 0.86 11.73
N LEU A 8 -22.00 0.82 12.93
CA LEU A 8 -20.63 1.27 13.13
C LEU A 8 -19.65 0.45 12.30
N LEU A 9 -19.80 -0.87 12.31
CA LEU A 9 -18.92 -1.77 11.56
C LEU A 9 -19.03 -1.52 10.06
N ARG A 10 -20.25 -1.31 9.56
CA ARG A 10 -20.48 -0.98 8.15
C ARG A 10 -19.78 0.32 7.77
N ASP A 11 -19.90 1.34 8.61
CA ASP A 11 -19.29 2.64 8.34
C ASP A 11 -17.77 2.55 8.33
N LEU A 12 -17.18 1.77 9.25
CA LEU A 12 -15.73 1.54 9.27
C LEU A 12 -15.25 0.84 8.01
N ARG A 13 -16.02 -0.14 7.51
CA ARG A 13 -15.71 -0.80 6.25
C ARG A 13 -15.77 0.16 5.08
N MET A 14 -16.78 1.03 5.05
CA MET A 14 -16.89 2.04 4.00
C MET A 14 -15.71 3.01 4.03
N PHE A 15 -15.28 3.44 5.21
CA PHE A 15 -14.10 4.29 5.34
C PHE A 15 -12.84 3.61 4.80
N GLY A 16 -12.68 2.32 5.11
CA GLY A 16 -11.54 1.54 4.60
C GLY A 16 -11.53 1.48 3.08
N LEU A 17 -12.68 1.22 2.47
CA LEU A 17 -12.81 1.16 1.01
C LEU A 17 -12.57 2.52 0.36
N LEU A 18 -13.10 3.59 0.95
CA LEU A 18 -12.88 4.94 0.46
C LEU A 18 -11.42 5.34 0.55
N PHE A 19 -10.77 5.02 1.67
CA PHE A 19 -9.35 5.29 1.84
C PHE A 19 -8.52 4.56 0.80
N GLU A 20 -8.81 3.27 0.58
CA GLU A 20 -8.10 2.48 -0.42
C GLU A 20 -8.25 3.08 -1.81
N SER A 21 -9.47 3.48 -2.18
CA SER A 21 -9.74 4.12 -3.46
C SER A 21 -8.96 5.42 -3.64
N LEU A 22 -8.91 6.24 -2.60
CA LEU A 22 -8.15 7.48 -2.62
C LEU A 22 -6.66 7.22 -2.75
N ALA A 23 -6.16 6.24 -2.00
CA ALA A 23 -4.74 5.89 -2.04
C ALA A 23 -4.33 5.39 -3.42
N LEU A 24 -5.15 4.53 -4.04
CA LEU A 24 -4.86 4.01 -5.38
C LEU A 24 -4.89 5.12 -6.43
N ARG A 25 -5.85 6.04 -6.32
CA ARG A 25 -5.91 7.20 -7.21
C ARG A 25 -4.65 8.07 -7.09
N ASP A 26 -4.23 8.33 -5.86
CA ASP A 26 -3.05 9.16 -5.62
C ASP A 26 -1.78 8.46 -6.06
N LEU A 27 -1.69 7.14 -5.90
CA LEU A 27 -0.57 6.36 -6.40
C LEU A 27 -0.52 6.40 -7.94
N GLU A 28 -1.66 6.39 -8.61
CA GLU A 28 -1.72 6.50 -10.06
C GLU A 28 -1.18 7.86 -10.54
N ILE A 29 -1.58 8.94 -9.87
CA ILE A 29 -1.08 10.28 -10.17
C ILE A 29 0.43 10.35 -9.92
N TYR A 30 0.88 9.75 -8.81
CA TYR A 30 2.29 9.72 -8.48
C TYR A 30 3.10 8.93 -9.53
N ALA A 31 2.58 7.77 -9.96
CA ALA A 31 3.21 6.97 -11.01
C ALA A 31 3.36 7.76 -12.31
N GLU A 32 2.31 8.47 -12.73
CA GLU A 32 2.34 9.31 -13.91
C GLU A 32 3.41 10.39 -13.82
N SER A 33 3.59 10.98 -12.64
CA SER A 33 4.62 12.01 -12.44
C SER A 33 6.04 11.49 -12.64
N MET A 34 6.23 10.19 -12.48
CA MET A 34 7.52 9.52 -12.70
C MET A 34 7.61 8.81 -14.03
N GLU A 35 6.65 9.07 -14.93
CA GLU A 35 6.54 8.38 -16.21
C GLU A 35 6.40 6.87 -16.06
N GLY A 36 5.87 6.44 -14.91
CA GLY A 36 5.63 5.04 -14.60
C GLY A 36 4.19 4.64 -14.84
N GLU A 37 3.91 3.38 -14.59
CA GLU A 37 2.56 2.83 -14.72
C GLU A 37 2.16 2.09 -13.46
N LEU A 38 0.87 2.17 -13.13
CA LEU A 38 0.28 1.49 -11.99
C LEU A 38 -0.35 0.18 -12.44
N TYR A 39 -0.05 -0.88 -11.70
CA TYR A 39 -0.62 -2.22 -11.94
C TYR A 39 -1.16 -2.77 -10.64
N HIS A 40 -2.04 -3.77 -10.77
CA HIS A 40 -2.46 -4.63 -9.68
C HIS A 40 -1.83 -6.02 -9.92
N TYR A 41 -1.31 -6.63 -8.88
CA TYR A 41 -0.73 -7.96 -8.95
C TYR A 41 -1.56 -8.94 -8.14
N GLN A 42 -1.85 -10.08 -8.73
CA GLN A 42 -2.49 -11.20 -8.06
C GLN A 42 -1.98 -12.49 -8.69
N ASP A 43 -1.62 -13.47 -7.87
CA ASP A 43 -1.14 -14.76 -8.38
C ASP A 43 -2.11 -15.90 -8.08
N TYR A 44 -1.75 -17.10 -8.50
CA TYR A 44 -2.59 -18.29 -8.35
C TYR A 44 -2.71 -18.76 -6.89
N ASP A 45 -1.78 -18.36 -6.03
CA ASP A 45 -1.84 -18.68 -4.61
C ASP A 45 -2.80 -17.77 -3.84
N GLY A 46 -3.36 -16.78 -4.51
CA GLY A 46 -4.22 -15.78 -3.88
C GLY A 46 -3.47 -14.64 -3.24
N ASP A 47 -2.15 -14.60 -3.39
CA ASP A 47 -1.34 -13.47 -2.92
C ASP A 47 -1.48 -12.31 -3.88
N ASP A 48 -1.57 -11.10 -3.33
CA ASP A 48 -1.70 -9.90 -4.16
C ASP A 48 -0.93 -8.73 -3.55
N PHE A 49 -0.62 -7.76 -4.41
CA PHE A 49 -0.24 -6.42 -3.98
C PHE A 49 -1.38 -5.47 -4.33
N ASP A 50 -1.71 -4.57 -3.43
CA ASP A 50 -2.76 -3.57 -3.68
C ASP A 50 -2.40 -2.69 -4.88
N ALA A 51 -1.13 -2.36 -5.03
CA ALA A 51 -0.64 -1.62 -6.17
C ALA A 51 0.82 -1.95 -6.46
N VAL A 52 1.18 -1.87 -7.73
CA VAL A 52 2.56 -1.98 -8.21
C VAL A 52 2.81 -0.80 -9.13
N ILE A 53 3.91 -0.10 -8.94
CA ILE A 53 4.34 0.96 -9.85
C ILE A 53 5.62 0.50 -10.54
N GLN A 54 5.59 0.48 -11.86
CA GLN A 54 6.76 0.17 -12.69
C GLN A 54 7.24 1.45 -13.34
N THR A 55 8.55 1.71 -13.25
CA THR A 55 9.19 2.88 -13.85
C THR A 55 9.89 2.51 -15.15
N PRO A 56 10.23 3.51 -16.00
CA PRO A 56 10.83 3.22 -17.32
C PRO A 56 12.16 2.47 -17.27
N ASP A 57 12.87 2.50 -16.15
CA ASP A 57 14.14 1.79 -15.97
C ASP A 57 13.97 0.31 -15.59
N ASP A 58 12.76 -0.22 -15.72
CA ASP A 58 12.36 -1.59 -15.35
C ASP A 58 12.38 -1.85 -13.83
N GLY A 59 12.59 -0.81 -13.02
CA GLY A 59 12.39 -0.90 -11.58
C GLY A 59 10.91 -0.96 -11.24
N TRP A 60 10.59 -1.61 -10.13
CA TRP A 60 9.20 -1.65 -9.68
C TRP A 60 9.12 -1.65 -8.16
N SER A 61 8.02 -1.13 -7.67
CA SER A 61 7.74 -1.06 -6.24
C SER A 61 6.34 -1.59 -5.97
N ALA A 62 6.15 -2.23 -4.83
CA ALA A 62 4.86 -2.76 -4.43
C ALA A 62 4.35 -2.05 -3.19
N PHE A 63 3.03 -1.89 -3.12
CA PHE A 63 2.35 -1.13 -2.09
C PHE A 63 1.20 -1.93 -1.50
N GLU A 64 1.07 -1.85 -0.17
CA GLU A 64 -0.13 -2.24 0.55
C GLU A 64 -0.77 -0.99 1.14
N VAL A 65 -2.09 -0.95 1.13
CA VAL A 65 -2.85 0.19 1.64
C VAL A 65 -3.60 -0.24 2.89
N LYS A 66 -3.31 0.41 4.02
CA LYS A 66 -3.95 0.11 5.30
C LYS A 66 -4.39 1.41 5.96
N LEU A 67 -5.67 1.51 6.26
CA LEU A 67 -6.19 2.69 6.95
C LEU A 67 -5.61 2.81 8.35
N ASP A 68 -5.53 1.70 9.07
CA ASP A 68 -5.10 1.67 10.45
C ASP A 68 -3.58 1.46 10.56
N PRO A 69 -2.84 2.41 11.16
CA PRO A 69 -1.41 2.24 11.39
C PRO A 69 -1.05 0.98 12.21
N GLY A 70 -1.99 0.46 13.01
CA GLY A 70 -1.79 -0.77 13.76
C GLY A 70 -1.63 -2.01 12.89
N GLN A 71 -1.95 -1.93 11.61
CA GLN A 71 -1.83 -3.04 10.65
C GLN A 71 -0.51 -3.03 9.88
N VAL A 72 0.39 -2.09 10.18
CA VAL A 72 1.64 -1.92 9.43
C VAL A 72 2.52 -3.16 9.49
N ASP A 73 2.69 -3.76 10.67
CA ASP A 73 3.58 -4.92 10.83
C ASP A 73 3.10 -6.09 9.97
N GLU A 74 1.82 -6.36 9.98
CA GLU A 74 1.22 -7.43 9.19
C GLU A 74 1.34 -7.16 7.70
N ALA A 75 1.06 -5.93 7.28
CA ALA A 75 1.16 -5.52 5.88
C ALA A 75 2.60 -5.62 5.38
N ALA A 76 3.56 -5.16 6.19
CA ALA A 76 4.98 -5.24 5.83
C ALA A 76 5.43 -6.69 5.69
N ALA A 77 5.02 -7.56 6.61
CA ALA A 77 5.35 -8.98 6.53
C ALA A 77 4.79 -9.62 5.26
N THR A 78 3.56 -9.28 4.90
CA THR A 78 2.92 -9.76 3.67
C THR A 78 3.70 -9.31 2.43
N LEU A 79 4.07 -8.03 2.37
CA LEU A 79 4.86 -7.49 1.26
C LEU A 79 6.18 -8.23 1.10
N VAL A 80 6.91 -8.42 2.19
CA VAL A 80 8.20 -9.11 2.16
C VAL A 80 8.05 -10.56 1.71
N ARG A 81 7.03 -11.24 2.22
CA ARG A 81 6.77 -12.65 1.88
C ARG A 81 6.47 -12.81 0.39
N ILE A 82 5.60 -11.98 -0.16
CA ILE A 82 5.22 -12.06 -1.57
C ILE A 82 6.40 -11.64 -2.46
N ALA A 83 7.12 -10.58 -2.07
CA ALA A 83 8.27 -10.09 -2.83
C ALA A 83 9.36 -11.15 -2.97
N ALA A 84 9.50 -12.04 -1.99
CA ALA A 84 10.48 -13.12 -2.04
C ALA A 84 10.24 -14.10 -3.19
N LYS A 85 9.04 -14.12 -3.77
CA LYS A 85 8.74 -14.94 -4.95
C LYS A 85 9.43 -14.44 -6.22
N PHE A 86 9.86 -13.18 -6.23
CA PHE A 86 10.43 -12.51 -7.42
C PHE A 86 11.96 -12.54 -7.36
N LYS A 87 12.54 -13.72 -7.47
CA LYS A 87 13.99 -13.92 -7.30
C LYS A 87 14.83 -13.30 -8.41
N HIS A 88 14.30 -13.26 -9.63
CA HIS A 88 15.03 -12.77 -10.81
C HIS A 88 14.85 -11.27 -11.02
N ASN A 89 13.77 -10.70 -10.52
CA ASN A 89 13.51 -9.27 -10.64
C ASN A 89 12.81 -8.78 -9.37
N PRO A 90 13.56 -8.68 -8.26
CA PRO A 90 12.97 -8.25 -7.00
C PRO A 90 12.53 -6.79 -7.08
N PRO A 91 11.56 -6.39 -6.25
CA PRO A 91 11.14 -4.99 -6.23
C PRO A 91 12.25 -4.08 -5.73
N THR A 92 12.28 -2.86 -6.26
CA THR A 92 13.21 -1.83 -5.82
C THR A 92 12.87 -1.37 -4.40
N SER A 93 11.59 -1.27 -4.09
CA SER A 93 11.13 -0.90 -2.75
C SER A 93 9.74 -1.46 -2.47
N LEU A 94 9.43 -1.57 -1.18
CA LEU A 94 8.14 -1.98 -0.67
C LEU A 94 7.64 -0.90 0.27
N ALA A 95 6.35 -0.60 0.24
CA ALA A 95 5.79 0.45 1.08
C ALA A 95 4.37 0.11 1.54
N VAL A 96 4.05 0.54 2.74
CA VAL A 96 2.69 0.52 3.27
C VAL A 96 2.19 1.96 3.31
N ILE A 97 1.06 2.21 2.67
CA ILE A 97 0.39 3.51 2.70
C ILE A 97 -0.61 3.50 3.85
N VAL A 98 -0.49 4.43 4.77
CA VAL A 98 -1.37 4.51 5.94
C VAL A 98 -2.22 5.77 5.91
N GLY A 99 -3.39 5.69 6.54
CA GLY A 99 -4.34 6.80 6.52
C GLY A 99 -4.01 7.90 7.50
N LYS A 100 -3.42 7.56 8.63
CA LYS A 100 -3.19 8.52 9.68
C LYS A 100 -1.79 9.07 9.62
N SER A 101 -1.69 10.36 9.89
CA SER A 101 -0.44 11.08 9.76
C SER A 101 0.59 10.68 10.80
N GLY A 102 1.76 10.71 10.40
CA GLY A 102 3.00 10.64 11.10
C GLY A 102 4.04 11.04 10.10
N LEU A 103 5.27 10.90 10.43
CA LEU A 103 6.33 11.10 9.46
C LEU A 103 6.51 9.82 8.65
N ALA A 104 6.85 9.96 7.39
CA ALA A 104 7.28 8.83 6.59
C ALA A 104 8.56 8.26 7.19
N TYR A 105 8.66 6.94 7.24
CA TYR A 105 9.87 6.30 7.76
C TYR A 105 10.10 4.96 7.08
N ARG A 106 11.32 4.46 7.21
CA ARG A 106 11.70 3.15 6.74
C ARG A 106 11.89 2.22 7.94
N ARG A 107 11.24 1.08 7.89
CA ARG A 107 11.36 0.10 8.97
C ARG A 107 12.76 -0.50 8.99
N LYS A 108 13.33 -0.65 10.18
CA LYS A 108 14.66 -1.24 10.34
C LYS A 108 14.63 -2.75 10.18
N GLU A 109 13.49 -3.38 10.55
CA GLU A 109 13.35 -4.84 10.58
C GLU A 109 13.40 -5.44 9.18
N ASP A 110 12.79 -4.79 8.19
CA ASP A 110 12.59 -5.35 6.86
C ASP A 110 12.84 -4.35 5.72
N GLY A 111 13.12 -3.10 6.04
CA GLY A 111 13.37 -2.07 5.04
C GLY A 111 12.11 -1.57 4.33
N VAL A 112 10.93 -1.98 4.76
CA VAL A 112 9.67 -1.52 4.18
C VAL A 112 9.42 -0.08 4.60
N TYR A 113 9.04 0.76 3.63
CA TYR A 113 8.68 2.14 3.90
C TYR A 113 7.25 2.22 4.43
N VAL A 114 7.01 3.14 5.36
CA VAL A 114 5.67 3.46 5.84
C VAL A 114 5.41 4.91 5.47
N LEU A 115 4.40 5.13 4.63
CA LEU A 115 4.13 6.43 4.04
C LEU A 115 2.71 6.86 4.37
N PRO A 116 2.53 7.97 5.13
CA PRO A 116 1.21 8.57 5.24
C PRO A 116 0.74 9.03 3.86
N LEU A 117 -0.57 8.92 3.61
CA LEU A 117 -1.13 9.29 2.31
C LEU A 117 -0.73 10.69 1.87
N THR A 118 -0.63 11.63 2.82
CA THR A 118 -0.24 13.01 2.55
C THR A 118 1.14 13.15 1.92
N CYS A 119 2.03 12.17 2.10
CA CYS A 119 3.38 12.21 1.52
C CYS A 119 3.37 12.05 -0.01
N LEU A 120 2.28 11.55 -0.59
CA LEU A 120 2.16 11.36 -2.04
C LEU A 120 1.96 12.70 -2.78
N TYR A 121 1.68 13.76 -2.05
CA TYR A 121 1.45 15.09 -2.62
C TYR A 121 2.67 16.02 -2.53
N ALA A 122 3.72 15.53 -1.98
CA ALA A 122 4.89 16.38 -1.77
C ALA A 122 5.60 16.74 -3.08
#